data_cbd480d03e5408e4140ed281226ffd0c
#
_entry.id   cbd480d03e5408e4140ed281226ffd0c
#
_cell.length_a   1.000
_cell.length_b   1.000
_cell.length_c   1.000
_cell.angle_alpha   90.00
_cell.angle_beta   90.00
_cell.angle_gamma   90.00
#
_symmetry.space_group_name_H-M   'P 1'
#
loop_
_entity.id
_entity.type
_entity.pdbx_description
1 polymer ?
#
loop_
_entity_poly.entity_id
_entity_poly.type
_entity_poly.pdbx_seq_one_letter_code
_entity_poly.pdbx_strand_id
1 'polypeptide(L)'
;MTAEHPVLPVLTMKEANPVFKIELIRHQTDNNYSLQKLEVDLHGTTDIDDIESIGLYHTDSKGMIDINKPILHTVSTSEKIIFNTDISIDTDTFPFWISFKLKDKVDLSHRFKAGCTKIETNEGEIKVPVTVSPELRAGVAVRQHKQDGVHTSRIPGLATSTKGTLLAIYDARYESPRDLQGHMDICLNRSIDGGQTWQPMQVVLDMKDWGGLPEKYNGVSDANILVDENTGDIYVAGLWMHGVLDGKTGKWVSGMTKDSTRWIHQWREKGSQPGFGIKETCQFLIAKSTDDGQTWKTPVNITKQTKRKEWWLYAPAPGHGITLQDGTLVFPTQGRDKDGHPFSNITWSKDGGKNWTASNPAFTNV
;
A
#
# COMPACT_ATOMS: atom_id res chain seq x y z
N MET A 1 -29.30 -14.79 -10.43
CA MET A 1 -28.59 -13.65 -9.83
C MET A 1 -27.72 -14.12 -8.67
N THR A 2 -26.51 -13.57 -8.56
CA THR A 2 -25.64 -13.70 -7.38
C THR A 2 -25.27 -12.33 -6.85
N ALA A 3 -24.96 -12.23 -5.55
CA ALA A 3 -24.43 -11.01 -4.93
C ALA A 3 -23.21 -11.35 -4.09
N GLU A 4 -22.16 -10.51 -4.20
CA GLU A 4 -20.90 -10.65 -3.47
C GLU A 4 -20.64 -9.37 -2.68
N HIS A 5 -20.35 -9.51 -1.39
CA HIS A 5 -20.07 -8.39 -0.49
C HIS A 5 -18.62 -8.47 0.03
N PRO A 6 -17.67 -7.75 -0.58
CA PRO A 6 -16.31 -7.68 -0.06
C PRO A 6 -16.27 -6.90 1.26
N VAL A 7 -15.49 -7.38 2.22
CA VAL A 7 -15.26 -6.66 3.48
C VAL A 7 -14.05 -5.74 3.30
N LEU A 8 -14.27 -4.61 2.65
CA LEU A 8 -13.26 -3.58 2.40
C LEU A 8 -13.67 -2.26 3.09
N PRO A 9 -12.71 -1.45 3.57
CA PRO A 9 -13.05 -0.12 4.07
C PRO A 9 -13.55 0.77 2.94
N VAL A 10 -14.49 1.66 3.26
CA VAL A 10 -14.95 2.74 2.37
C VAL A 10 -14.08 3.95 2.64
N LEU A 11 -13.33 4.41 1.65
CA LEU A 11 -12.26 5.38 1.82
C LEU A 11 -12.67 6.75 1.30
N THR A 12 -12.39 7.80 2.08
CA THR A 12 -12.36 9.18 1.58
C THR A 12 -11.23 9.34 0.56
N MET A 13 -11.24 10.44 -0.21
CA MET A 13 -10.23 10.72 -1.26
C MET A 13 -10.16 9.65 -2.36
N LYS A 14 -11.20 8.84 -2.50
CA LYS A 14 -11.31 7.80 -3.52
C LYS A 14 -12.62 7.95 -4.30
N GLU A 15 -12.53 8.04 -5.62
CA GLU A 15 -13.68 8.29 -6.49
C GLU A 15 -14.73 7.16 -6.47
N ALA A 16 -14.31 5.92 -6.30
CA ALA A 16 -15.19 4.77 -6.27
C ALA A 16 -14.71 3.71 -5.29
N ASN A 17 -15.50 3.42 -4.28
CA ASN A 17 -15.27 2.33 -3.32
C ASN A 17 -16.24 1.19 -3.63
N PRO A 18 -15.78 0.01 -4.06
CA PRO A 18 -16.65 -1.13 -4.31
C PRO A 18 -17.28 -1.60 -3.00
N VAL A 19 -18.61 -1.64 -2.94
CA VAL A 19 -19.37 -2.03 -1.74
C VAL A 19 -19.97 -3.42 -1.90
N PHE A 20 -20.62 -3.68 -3.03
CA PHE A 20 -21.06 -5.03 -3.40
C PHE A 20 -21.18 -5.18 -4.91
N LYS A 21 -21.07 -6.43 -5.36
CA LYS A 21 -21.18 -6.82 -6.76
C LYS A 21 -22.46 -7.60 -6.97
N ILE A 22 -23.13 -7.33 -8.06
CA ILE A 22 -24.26 -8.11 -8.55
C ILE A 22 -23.87 -8.75 -9.87
N GLU A 23 -24.28 -10.00 -10.07
CA GLU A 23 -24.19 -10.67 -11.35
C GLU A 23 -25.61 -11.15 -11.74
N LEU A 24 -26.16 -10.55 -12.78
CA LEU A 24 -27.39 -11.02 -13.40
C LEU A 24 -27.05 -12.12 -14.38
N ILE A 25 -27.83 -13.20 -14.34
CA ILE A 25 -27.68 -14.34 -15.25
C ILE A 25 -28.93 -14.39 -16.12
N ARG A 26 -28.73 -14.34 -17.41
CA ARG A 26 -29.78 -14.45 -18.40
C ARG A 26 -30.13 -15.93 -18.60
N HIS A 27 -31.40 -16.26 -18.54
CA HIS A 27 -31.87 -17.65 -18.69
C HIS A 27 -32.51 -17.99 -20.05
N GLN A 28 -32.74 -16.94 -20.88
CA GLN A 28 -33.36 -17.07 -22.21
C GLN A 28 -32.59 -16.27 -23.26
N THR A 29 -32.70 -16.71 -24.51
CA THR A 29 -31.97 -16.11 -25.65
C THR A 29 -32.73 -15.01 -26.36
N ASP A 30 -33.76 -14.43 -25.76
CA ASP A 30 -34.55 -13.37 -26.38
C ASP A 30 -33.77 -12.04 -26.46
N ASN A 31 -33.92 -11.35 -27.59
CA ASN A 31 -33.03 -10.29 -28.03
C ASN A 31 -33.19 -8.92 -27.33
N ASN A 32 -34.00 -8.81 -26.27
CA ASN A 32 -34.28 -7.55 -25.60
C ASN A 32 -34.32 -7.65 -24.06
N TYR A 33 -33.35 -8.31 -23.44
CA TYR A 33 -33.30 -8.37 -22.00
C TYR A 33 -32.62 -7.10 -21.44
N SER A 34 -33.30 -6.39 -20.52
CA SER A 34 -32.76 -5.16 -19.95
C SER A 34 -33.07 -5.01 -18.46
N LEU A 35 -32.12 -4.37 -17.73
CA LEU A 35 -32.31 -3.93 -16.35
C LEU A 35 -33.10 -2.63 -16.33
N GLN A 36 -34.28 -2.63 -15.70
CA GLN A 36 -35.17 -1.49 -15.64
C GLN A 36 -35.08 -0.74 -14.30
N LYS A 37 -34.84 -1.45 -13.21
CA LYS A 37 -34.79 -0.87 -11.87
C LYS A 37 -33.89 -1.64 -10.94
N LEU A 38 -33.14 -0.91 -10.13
CA LEU A 38 -32.36 -1.43 -9.02
C LEU A 38 -32.66 -0.59 -7.77
N GLU A 39 -33.01 -1.26 -6.67
CA GLU A 39 -33.19 -0.61 -5.36
C GLU A 39 -32.05 -1.04 -4.42
N VAL A 40 -31.33 -0.05 -3.89
CA VAL A 40 -30.24 -0.22 -2.92
C VAL A 40 -30.71 0.33 -1.59
N ASP A 41 -30.59 -0.48 -0.54
CA ASP A 41 -30.90 -0.14 0.84
C ASP A 41 -29.61 0.14 1.61
N LEU A 42 -29.55 1.28 2.29
CA LEU A 42 -28.44 1.76 3.11
C LEU A 42 -28.69 1.61 4.61
N HIS A 43 -29.78 0.94 4.99
CA HIS A 43 -30.16 0.79 6.40
C HIS A 43 -29.03 0.20 7.25
N GLY A 44 -28.70 0.87 8.37
CA GLY A 44 -27.58 0.53 9.24
C GLY A 44 -26.28 1.26 8.90
N THR A 45 -26.25 2.14 7.90
CA THR A 45 -25.21 3.16 7.72
C THR A 45 -25.35 4.20 8.86
N THR A 46 -24.22 4.55 9.50
CA THR A 46 -24.22 5.46 10.66
C THR A 46 -24.70 6.85 10.29
N ASP A 47 -24.18 7.40 9.18
CA ASP A 47 -24.57 8.70 8.63
C ASP A 47 -24.58 8.62 7.11
N ILE A 48 -25.75 8.79 6.53
CA ILE A 48 -25.94 8.75 5.07
C ILE A 48 -25.36 9.99 4.41
N ASP A 49 -25.32 11.11 5.12
CA ASP A 49 -24.77 12.36 4.63
C ASP A 49 -23.27 12.32 4.37
N ASP A 50 -22.57 11.31 4.88
CA ASP A 50 -21.16 11.04 4.55
C ASP A 50 -20.97 10.58 3.10
N ILE A 51 -22.03 10.03 2.48
CA ILE A 51 -21.98 9.53 1.11
C ILE A 51 -22.27 10.69 0.15
N GLU A 52 -21.27 11.08 -0.64
CA GLU A 52 -21.42 12.10 -1.68
C GLU A 52 -22.24 11.57 -2.85
N SER A 53 -21.93 10.35 -3.29
CA SER A 53 -22.68 9.71 -4.39
C SER A 53 -22.58 8.18 -4.34
N ILE A 54 -23.57 7.54 -4.99
CA ILE A 54 -23.60 6.11 -5.23
C ILE A 54 -23.57 5.87 -6.73
N GLY A 55 -22.70 4.98 -7.17
CA GLY A 55 -22.51 4.68 -8.58
C GLY A 55 -22.66 3.20 -8.91
N LEU A 56 -23.14 2.93 -10.12
CA LEU A 56 -23.07 1.63 -10.77
C LEU A 56 -21.91 1.64 -11.76
N TYR A 57 -21.10 0.57 -11.75
CA TYR A 57 -19.92 0.45 -12.61
C TYR A 57 -19.83 -0.92 -13.25
N HIS A 58 -19.36 -0.97 -14.48
CA HIS A 58 -18.96 -2.24 -15.11
C HIS A 58 -17.81 -2.92 -14.37
N THR A 59 -17.66 -4.21 -14.60
CA THR A 59 -16.47 -4.96 -14.19
C THR A 59 -15.39 -4.89 -15.26
N ASP A 60 -14.12 -4.92 -14.85
CA ASP A 60 -12.99 -5.17 -15.75
C ASP A 60 -12.85 -6.67 -16.09
N SER A 61 -11.85 -7.01 -16.91
CA SER A 61 -11.56 -8.40 -17.31
C SER A 61 -11.17 -9.35 -16.16
N LYS A 62 -10.91 -8.79 -14.96
CA LYS A 62 -10.59 -9.54 -13.74
C LYS A 62 -11.76 -9.60 -12.75
N GLY A 63 -12.92 -9.05 -13.14
CA GLY A 63 -14.10 -8.97 -12.28
C GLY A 63 -14.06 -7.86 -11.23
N MET A 64 -13.06 -6.96 -11.30
CA MET A 64 -12.95 -5.80 -10.42
C MET A 64 -13.75 -4.61 -10.97
N ILE A 65 -14.00 -3.61 -10.12
CA ILE A 65 -14.67 -2.37 -10.55
C ILE A 65 -13.83 -1.66 -11.62
N ASP A 66 -14.45 -1.33 -12.76
CA ASP A 66 -13.85 -0.48 -13.79
C ASP A 66 -14.28 0.98 -13.60
N ILE A 67 -13.48 1.76 -12.89
CA ILE A 67 -13.78 3.17 -12.59
C ILE A 67 -13.88 4.06 -13.84
N ASN A 68 -13.36 3.60 -14.98
CA ASN A 68 -13.44 4.34 -16.25
C ASN A 68 -14.73 4.03 -17.02
N LYS A 69 -15.53 3.08 -16.53
CA LYS A 69 -16.80 2.69 -17.15
C LYS A 69 -17.97 2.79 -16.17
N PRO A 70 -18.32 4.02 -15.75
CA PRO A 70 -19.53 4.23 -14.97
C PRO A 70 -20.76 3.91 -15.80
N ILE A 71 -21.76 3.31 -15.17
CA ILE A 71 -23.07 3.04 -15.77
C ILE A 71 -24.02 4.18 -15.38
N LEU A 72 -24.17 4.41 -14.08
CA LEU A 72 -25.05 5.44 -13.51
C LEU A 72 -24.47 5.98 -12.20
N HIS A 73 -24.83 7.22 -11.88
CA HIS A 73 -24.56 7.86 -10.59
C HIS A 73 -25.78 8.54 -10.05
N THR A 74 -25.94 8.58 -8.73
CA THR A 74 -26.92 9.38 -8.02
C THR A 74 -26.33 9.95 -6.74
N VAL A 75 -26.81 11.13 -6.35
CA VAL A 75 -26.48 11.71 -5.04
C VAL A 75 -27.38 11.04 -4.00
N SER A 76 -26.78 10.56 -2.90
CA SER A 76 -27.53 9.94 -1.81
C SER A 76 -28.26 11.02 -0.99
N THR A 77 -29.56 10.83 -0.80
CA THR A 77 -30.38 11.71 0.07
C THR A 77 -31.32 10.92 0.98
N SER A 78 -31.31 9.59 0.90
CA SER A 78 -32.21 8.72 1.69
C SER A 78 -31.60 7.34 1.90
N GLU A 79 -32.16 6.58 2.85
CA GLU A 79 -31.77 5.19 3.10
C GLU A 79 -32.05 4.25 1.94
N LYS A 80 -32.98 4.63 1.05
CA LYS A 80 -33.35 3.84 -0.12
C LYS A 80 -33.03 4.60 -1.38
N ILE A 81 -32.19 4.03 -2.21
CA ILE A 81 -31.76 4.59 -3.50
C ILE A 81 -32.38 3.76 -4.61
N ILE A 82 -33.04 4.43 -5.53
CA ILE A 82 -33.67 3.80 -6.70
C ILE A 82 -32.95 4.27 -7.95
N PHE A 83 -32.34 3.32 -8.67
CA PHE A 83 -31.85 3.52 -10.01
C PHE A 83 -32.92 3.06 -11.01
N ASN A 84 -33.52 4.02 -11.72
CA ASN A 84 -34.36 3.73 -12.88
C ASN A 84 -33.43 3.75 -14.10
N THR A 85 -33.51 2.72 -14.93
CA THR A 85 -32.54 2.51 -16.02
C THR A 85 -33.21 1.74 -17.16
N ASP A 86 -32.56 1.62 -18.29
CA ASP A 86 -32.90 0.73 -19.38
C ASP A 86 -31.60 0.19 -20.01
N ILE A 87 -30.84 -0.57 -19.17
CA ILE A 87 -29.56 -1.12 -19.58
C ILE A 87 -29.78 -2.43 -20.29
N SER A 88 -29.49 -2.47 -21.59
CA SER A 88 -29.50 -3.72 -22.37
C SER A 88 -28.47 -4.71 -21.85
N ILE A 89 -28.86 -5.96 -21.71
CA ILE A 89 -28.01 -7.07 -21.27
C ILE A 89 -27.89 -8.06 -22.43
N ASP A 90 -26.82 -7.86 -23.22
CA ASP A 90 -26.58 -8.62 -24.45
C ASP A 90 -25.74 -9.89 -24.24
N THR A 91 -25.33 -10.14 -22.99
CA THR A 91 -24.48 -11.27 -22.59
C THR A 91 -25.21 -12.24 -21.67
N ASP A 92 -24.76 -13.49 -21.59
CA ASP A 92 -25.32 -14.51 -20.69
C ASP A 92 -25.21 -14.12 -19.21
N THR A 93 -24.19 -13.33 -18.87
CA THR A 93 -24.00 -12.77 -17.53
C THR A 93 -23.69 -11.28 -17.60
N PHE A 94 -24.27 -10.50 -16.68
CA PHE A 94 -24.01 -9.07 -16.56
C PHE A 94 -23.57 -8.72 -15.14
N PRO A 95 -22.25 -8.75 -14.88
CA PRO A 95 -21.70 -8.35 -13.61
C PRO A 95 -21.50 -6.82 -13.53
N PHE A 96 -21.92 -6.24 -12.40
CA PHE A 96 -21.70 -4.82 -12.11
C PHE A 96 -21.48 -4.58 -10.62
N TRP A 97 -20.79 -3.48 -10.29
CA TRP A 97 -20.51 -3.04 -8.94
C TRP A 97 -21.40 -1.89 -8.51
N ILE A 98 -21.85 -1.94 -7.26
CA ILE A 98 -22.32 -0.77 -6.53
C ILE A 98 -21.14 -0.20 -5.75
N SER A 99 -20.98 1.11 -5.85
CA SER A 99 -19.83 1.84 -5.30
C SER A 99 -20.29 3.10 -4.58
N PHE A 100 -19.57 3.44 -3.49
CA PHE A 100 -19.73 4.70 -2.80
C PHE A 100 -18.58 5.65 -3.11
N LYS A 101 -18.91 6.94 -3.27
CA LYS A 101 -17.97 8.04 -3.11
C LYS A 101 -18.33 8.75 -1.80
N LEU A 102 -17.34 8.90 -0.91
CA LEU A 102 -17.51 9.64 0.33
C LEU A 102 -17.17 11.12 0.14
N LYS A 103 -17.73 11.97 0.98
CA LYS A 103 -17.27 13.34 1.16
C LYS A 103 -15.82 13.35 1.67
N ASP A 104 -15.11 14.45 1.47
CA ASP A 104 -13.71 14.56 1.85
C ASP A 104 -13.46 14.43 3.36
N LYS A 105 -14.44 14.84 4.17
CA LYS A 105 -14.38 14.76 5.64
C LYS A 105 -15.53 13.93 6.15
N VAL A 106 -15.19 12.79 6.74
CA VAL A 106 -16.10 11.82 7.32
C VAL A 106 -15.57 11.45 8.70
N ASP A 107 -16.46 11.25 9.67
CA ASP A 107 -16.05 10.66 10.94
C ASP A 107 -15.59 9.21 10.73
N LEU A 108 -14.30 8.96 10.96
CA LEU A 108 -13.69 7.65 10.74
C LEU A 108 -14.22 6.55 11.68
N SER A 109 -15.01 6.91 12.70
CA SER A 109 -15.75 5.96 13.54
C SER A 109 -17.02 5.44 12.89
N HIS A 110 -17.54 6.12 11.85
CA HIS A 110 -18.75 5.75 11.14
C HIS A 110 -18.61 4.42 10.37
N ARG A 111 -19.73 3.81 10.10
CA ARG A 111 -19.88 2.52 9.42
C ARG A 111 -20.86 2.65 8.29
N PHE A 112 -20.63 1.87 7.25
CA PHE A 112 -21.45 1.83 6.04
C PHE A 112 -22.02 0.44 5.84
N LYS A 113 -23.27 0.38 5.44
CA LYS A 113 -23.94 -0.83 4.98
C LYS A 113 -24.67 -0.55 3.68
N ALA A 114 -24.71 -1.54 2.80
CA ALA A 114 -25.55 -1.49 1.63
C ALA A 114 -25.95 -2.87 1.16
N GLY A 115 -27.17 -2.99 0.67
CA GLY A 115 -27.69 -4.20 0.10
C GLY A 115 -28.66 -3.92 -1.04
N CYS A 116 -28.84 -4.90 -1.92
CA CYS A 116 -29.85 -4.85 -2.95
C CYS A 116 -31.16 -5.41 -2.39
N THR A 117 -32.25 -4.66 -2.51
CA THR A 117 -33.59 -5.10 -2.04
C THR A 117 -34.51 -5.44 -3.19
N LYS A 118 -34.32 -4.84 -4.37
CA LYS A 118 -35.18 -5.07 -5.53
C LYS A 118 -34.42 -4.93 -6.84
N ILE A 119 -34.72 -5.83 -7.77
CA ILE A 119 -34.28 -5.72 -9.17
C ILE A 119 -35.48 -5.99 -10.06
N GLU A 120 -35.73 -5.09 -11.01
CA GLU A 120 -36.73 -5.27 -12.07
C GLU A 120 -36.06 -5.27 -13.44
N THR A 121 -36.46 -6.20 -14.27
CA THR A 121 -36.11 -6.27 -15.69
C THR A 121 -37.37 -6.06 -16.53
N ASN A 122 -37.21 -5.91 -17.84
CA ASN A 122 -38.38 -5.87 -18.74
C ASN A 122 -39.19 -7.18 -18.74
N GLU A 123 -38.66 -8.29 -18.18
CA GLU A 123 -39.36 -9.55 -18.01
C GLU A 123 -40.01 -9.71 -16.62
N GLY A 124 -39.80 -8.76 -15.72
CA GLY A 124 -40.37 -8.73 -14.38
C GLY A 124 -39.34 -8.62 -13.25
N GLU A 125 -39.81 -8.84 -12.03
CA GLU A 125 -39.00 -8.74 -10.83
C GLU A 125 -38.14 -9.98 -10.63
N ILE A 126 -36.84 -9.79 -10.36
CA ILE A 126 -35.90 -10.85 -9.99
C ILE A 126 -35.86 -10.97 -8.47
N LYS A 127 -36.04 -12.21 -7.96
CA LYS A 127 -35.87 -12.48 -6.54
C LYS A 127 -34.43 -12.22 -6.12
N VAL A 128 -34.22 -11.25 -5.24
CA VAL A 128 -32.93 -10.92 -4.64
C VAL A 128 -32.64 -11.94 -3.52
N PRO A 129 -31.49 -12.64 -3.53
CA PRO A 129 -31.10 -13.47 -2.41
C PRO A 129 -30.95 -12.63 -1.13
N VAL A 130 -31.44 -13.16 -0.02
CA VAL A 130 -31.20 -12.50 1.29
C VAL A 130 -29.72 -12.68 1.63
N THR A 131 -28.94 -11.61 1.46
CA THR A 131 -27.53 -11.59 1.84
C THR A 131 -27.35 -10.68 3.05
N VAL A 132 -26.49 -11.10 3.99
CA VAL A 132 -26.12 -10.25 5.13
C VAL A 132 -25.08 -9.26 4.62
N SER A 133 -25.46 -7.98 4.53
CA SER A 133 -24.50 -6.90 4.22
C SER A 133 -23.52 -6.74 5.38
N PRO A 134 -22.19 -6.81 5.13
CA PRO A 134 -21.20 -6.56 6.15
C PRO A 134 -21.22 -5.08 6.56
N GLU A 135 -20.77 -4.82 7.77
CA GLU A 135 -20.46 -3.48 8.24
C GLU A 135 -19.07 -3.06 7.74
N LEU A 136 -19.02 -2.03 6.89
CA LEU A 136 -17.79 -1.51 6.32
C LEU A 136 -17.30 -0.31 7.12
N ARG A 137 -16.00 -0.26 7.40
CA ARG A 137 -15.39 0.86 8.15
C ARG A 137 -15.11 2.04 7.22
N ALA A 138 -15.26 3.27 7.74
CA ALA A 138 -14.65 4.44 7.11
C ALA A 138 -13.12 4.38 7.19
N GLY A 139 -12.45 4.99 6.22
CA GLY A 139 -11.00 5.14 6.20
C GLY A 139 -10.57 6.24 5.25
N VAL A 140 -9.25 6.45 5.15
CA VAL A 140 -8.66 7.44 4.24
C VAL A 140 -7.70 6.75 3.26
N ALA A 141 -7.81 7.06 1.98
CA ALA A 141 -6.86 6.60 0.97
C ALA A 141 -5.62 7.49 0.98
N VAL A 142 -4.66 7.22 1.87
CA VAL A 142 -3.41 8.00 1.98
C VAL A 142 -2.68 8.06 0.64
N ARG A 143 -2.65 6.93 -0.09
CA ARG A 143 -2.06 6.82 -1.43
C ARG A 143 -2.94 6.02 -2.37
N GLN A 144 -2.96 6.41 -3.63
CA GLN A 144 -3.68 5.73 -4.69
C GLN A 144 -2.72 5.27 -5.80
N HIS A 145 -3.14 4.26 -6.56
CA HIS A 145 -2.39 3.77 -7.72
C HIS A 145 -2.13 4.90 -8.73
N LYS A 146 -0.88 5.06 -9.14
CA LYS A 146 -0.37 6.09 -10.07
C LYS A 146 -0.43 7.53 -9.58
N GLN A 147 -0.81 7.78 -8.33
CA GLN A 147 -0.73 9.12 -7.75
C GLN A 147 0.72 9.58 -7.67
N ASP A 148 0.99 10.84 -8.03
CA ASP A 148 2.32 11.45 -8.09
C ASP A 148 3.35 10.63 -8.91
N GLY A 149 2.90 9.92 -9.94
CA GLY A 149 3.75 9.09 -10.79
C GLY A 149 4.16 7.74 -10.17
N VAL A 150 3.74 7.44 -8.93
CA VAL A 150 4.04 6.19 -8.24
C VAL A 150 3.07 5.10 -8.68
N HIS A 151 3.57 4.08 -9.38
CA HIS A 151 2.74 2.96 -9.82
C HIS A 151 2.09 2.24 -8.62
N THR A 152 2.87 1.94 -7.57
CA THR A 152 2.38 1.18 -6.42
C THR A 152 3.07 1.65 -5.14
N SER A 153 2.29 1.98 -4.10
CA SER A 153 2.80 2.18 -2.74
C SER A 153 2.70 0.85 -1.99
N ARG A 154 3.81 0.38 -1.41
CA ARG A 154 3.88 -0.89 -0.68
C ARG A 154 4.70 -0.78 0.60
N ILE A 155 4.68 -1.85 1.40
CA ILE A 155 5.48 -1.95 2.62
C ILE A 155 5.17 -0.76 3.56
N PRO A 156 3.89 -0.57 3.95
CA PRO A 156 3.52 0.59 4.75
C PRO A 156 4.03 0.46 6.20
N GLY A 157 4.46 1.58 6.76
CA GLY A 157 4.69 1.77 8.18
C GLY A 157 3.90 2.99 8.67
N LEU A 158 3.40 2.95 9.90
CA LEU A 158 2.68 4.04 10.52
C LEU A 158 3.24 4.30 11.90
N ALA A 159 3.54 5.56 12.20
CA ALA A 159 3.95 6.00 13.53
C ALA A 159 3.27 7.33 13.89
N THR A 160 3.21 7.63 15.18
CA THR A 160 2.74 8.93 15.68
C THR A 160 3.93 9.64 16.31
N SER A 161 4.20 10.87 15.91
CA SER A 161 5.25 11.67 16.53
C SER A 161 4.86 12.14 17.92
N THR A 162 5.84 12.61 18.70
CA THR A 162 5.59 13.20 20.03
C THR A 162 4.72 14.45 20.00
N LYS A 163 4.49 15.04 18.83
CA LYS A 163 3.57 16.17 18.61
C LYS A 163 2.17 15.73 18.16
N GLY A 164 1.92 14.41 18.04
CA GLY A 164 0.65 13.87 17.56
C GLY A 164 0.51 13.81 16.03
N THR A 165 1.56 14.16 15.28
CA THR A 165 1.56 14.02 13.82
C THR A 165 1.59 12.55 13.43
N LEU A 166 0.66 12.11 12.58
CA LEU A 166 0.70 10.78 11.98
C LEU A 166 1.68 10.77 10.81
N LEU A 167 2.49 9.72 10.75
CA LEU A 167 3.58 9.57 9.79
C LEU A 167 3.41 8.24 9.07
N ALA A 168 2.95 8.26 7.82
CA ALA A 168 2.78 7.07 6.99
C ALA A 168 3.93 6.95 6.00
N ILE A 169 4.79 5.94 6.16
CA ILE A 169 5.89 5.65 5.24
C ILE A 169 5.56 4.44 4.36
N TYR A 170 6.22 4.36 3.23
CA TYR A 170 6.06 3.26 2.27
C TYR A 170 7.16 3.25 1.23
N ASP A 171 7.32 2.11 0.53
CA ASP A 171 8.05 2.04 -0.73
C ASP A 171 7.21 2.69 -1.83
N ALA A 172 7.74 3.72 -2.47
CA ALA A 172 7.20 4.30 -3.69
C ALA A 172 7.82 3.59 -4.91
N ARG A 173 7.09 2.66 -5.52
CA ARG A 173 7.52 1.86 -6.68
C ARG A 173 6.99 2.51 -7.95
N TYR A 174 7.85 3.12 -8.75
CA TYR A 174 7.43 4.00 -9.84
C TYR A 174 7.00 3.24 -11.10
N GLU A 175 7.71 2.18 -11.52
CA GLU A 175 7.41 1.52 -12.79
C GLU A 175 6.50 0.29 -12.67
N SER A 176 6.55 -0.43 -11.55
CA SER A 176 5.83 -1.70 -11.39
C SER A 176 5.60 -2.06 -9.92
N PRO A 177 4.73 -3.04 -9.59
CA PRO A 177 4.53 -3.50 -8.22
C PRO A 177 5.69 -4.37 -7.70
N ARG A 178 6.69 -4.65 -8.52
CA ARG A 178 7.78 -5.58 -8.19
C ARG A 178 8.77 -4.96 -7.22
N ASP A 179 9.33 -5.83 -6.39
CA ASP A 179 10.30 -5.47 -5.38
C ASP A 179 11.68 -5.27 -6.00
N LEU A 180 12.33 -4.13 -5.68
CA LEU A 180 13.68 -3.76 -6.12
C LEU A 180 13.93 -3.95 -7.63
N GLN A 181 12.91 -3.71 -8.44
CA GLN A 181 12.96 -3.78 -9.89
C GLN A 181 12.39 -2.50 -10.47
N GLY A 182 13.25 -1.53 -10.69
CA GLY A 182 12.92 -0.20 -11.16
C GLY A 182 13.25 0.88 -10.14
N HIS A 183 12.89 2.09 -10.47
CA HIS A 183 13.01 3.23 -9.57
C HIS A 183 12.11 3.02 -8.34
N MET A 184 12.69 3.14 -7.17
CA MET A 184 12.02 2.91 -5.89
C MET A 184 12.68 3.74 -4.80
N ASP A 185 11.85 4.51 -4.09
CA ASP A 185 12.24 5.36 -2.96
C ASP A 185 11.43 5.01 -1.72
N ILE A 186 11.90 5.42 -0.55
CA ILE A 186 11.06 5.47 0.63
C ILE A 186 10.47 6.87 0.75
N CYS A 187 9.14 6.91 0.74
CA CYS A 187 8.36 8.13 0.82
C CYS A 187 7.52 8.19 2.10
N LEU A 188 7.09 9.40 2.44
CA LEU A 188 6.31 9.72 3.63
C LEU A 188 5.15 10.65 3.28
N ASN A 189 3.97 10.40 3.86
CA ASN A 189 2.92 11.40 4.02
C ASN A 189 2.71 11.70 5.51
N ARG A 190 2.39 12.97 5.82
CA ARG A 190 2.13 13.45 7.17
C ARG A 190 0.69 13.89 7.33
N SER A 191 0.08 13.62 8.49
CA SER A 191 -1.21 14.17 8.89
C SER A 191 -1.08 14.84 10.25
N ILE A 192 -1.63 16.05 10.39
CA ILE A 192 -1.63 16.85 11.62
C ILE A 192 -3.04 17.01 12.21
N ASP A 193 -4.02 16.32 11.67
CA ASP A 193 -5.45 16.40 12.02
C ASP A 193 -6.06 15.03 12.35
N GLY A 194 -5.24 14.11 12.87
CA GLY A 194 -5.71 12.78 13.27
C GLY A 194 -6.00 11.84 12.10
N GLY A 195 -5.42 12.09 10.92
CA GLY A 195 -5.56 11.24 9.73
C GLY A 195 -6.70 11.65 8.80
N GLN A 196 -7.39 12.75 9.07
CA GLN A 196 -8.47 13.25 8.22
C GLN A 196 -7.95 13.74 6.87
N THR A 197 -6.83 14.48 6.88
CA THR A 197 -6.14 14.91 5.67
C THR A 197 -4.66 14.57 5.73
N TRP A 198 -4.04 14.40 4.57
CA TRP A 198 -2.64 14.04 4.44
C TRP A 198 -1.91 15.04 3.54
N GLN A 199 -0.78 15.52 4.04
CA GLN A 199 0.09 16.44 3.29
C GLN A 199 0.68 15.75 2.06
N PRO A 200 1.19 16.50 1.06
CA PRO A 200 1.84 15.94 -0.11
C PRO A 200 2.95 14.94 0.24
N MET A 201 3.17 14.00 -0.67
CA MET A 201 4.25 13.02 -0.57
C MET A 201 5.62 13.71 -0.45
N GLN A 202 6.43 13.24 0.50
CA GLN A 202 7.85 13.60 0.63
C GLN A 202 8.70 12.38 0.31
N VAL A 203 9.77 12.58 -0.46
CA VAL A 203 10.81 11.56 -0.64
C VAL A 203 11.81 11.66 0.50
N VAL A 204 12.00 10.58 1.25
CA VAL A 204 12.85 10.52 2.45
C VAL A 204 14.18 9.84 2.18
N LEU A 205 14.14 8.69 1.51
CA LEU A 205 15.34 7.95 1.12
C LEU A 205 15.32 7.76 -0.41
N ASP A 206 16.22 8.45 -1.07
CA ASP A 206 16.43 8.44 -2.51
C ASP A 206 17.95 8.49 -2.77
N MET A 207 18.46 7.53 -3.50
CA MET A 207 19.89 7.45 -3.85
C MET A 207 20.20 8.04 -5.21
N LYS A 208 19.20 8.44 -5.99
CA LYS A 208 19.33 9.08 -7.31
C LYS A 208 20.26 8.32 -8.26
N ASP A 209 20.76 9.01 -9.26
CA ASP A 209 21.88 8.51 -10.06
C ASP A 209 23.13 8.44 -9.18
N TRP A 210 23.57 7.24 -8.87
CA TRP A 210 24.72 7.00 -8.02
C TRP A 210 25.65 5.95 -8.60
N GLY A 211 26.96 6.15 -8.38
CA GLY A 211 27.98 5.17 -8.75
C GLY A 211 28.09 4.87 -10.26
N GLY A 212 27.65 5.80 -11.11
CA GLY A 212 27.63 5.66 -12.55
C GLY A 212 26.44 4.86 -13.10
N LEU A 213 25.45 4.56 -12.25
CA LEU A 213 24.21 3.91 -12.65
C LEU A 213 23.01 4.85 -12.50
N PRO A 214 22.03 4.77 -13.42
CA PRO A 214 20.76 5.45 -13.31
C PRO A 214 20.00 5.08 -12.04
N GLU A 215 19.14 5.98 -11.58
CA GLU A 215 18.31 5.89 -10.39
C GLU A 215 17.56 4.55 -10.25
N LYS A 216 17.03 4.01 -11.36
CA LYS A 216 16.34 2.72 -11.35
C LYS A 216 17.18 1.52 -10.86
N TYR A 217 18.49 1.67 -10.77
CA TYR A 217 19.42 0.68 -10.22
C TYR A 217 19.94 1.04 -8.83
N ASN A 218 19.37 2.07 -8.23
CA ASN A 218 19.71 2.57 -6.89
C ASN A 218 18.49 2.56 -5.96
N GLY A 219 17.59 1.60 -6.13
CA GLY A 219 16.33 1.53 -5.40
C GLY A 219 16.51 1.34 -3.89
N VAL A 220 15.62 1.97 -3.13
CA VAL A 220 15.53 1.82 -1.67
C VAL A 220 14.18 1.21 -1.30
N SER A 221 14.18 0.16 -0.49
CA SER A 221 13.00 -0.62 -0.11
C SER A 221 12.97 -0.92 1.39
N ASP A 222 11.94 -1.64 1.84
CA ASP A 222 11.75 -2.09 3.22
C ASP A 222 11.66 -0.93 4.22
N ALA A 223 10.73 -0.01 3.94
CA ALA A 223 10.49 1.17 4.75
C ALA A 223 10.21 0.83 6.23
N ASN A 224 10.98 1.40 7.14
CA ASN A 224 10.74 1.33 8.57
C ASN A 224 10.87 2.71 9.22
N ILE A 225 9.96 3.06 10.12
CA ILE A 225 9.96 4.34 10.84
C ILE A 225 10.09 4.13 12.34
N LEU A 226 10.84 4.99 13.02
CA LEU A 226 10.99 5.00 14.47
C LEU A 226 10.92 6.44 14.97
N VAL A 227 10.14 6.65 16.02
CA VAL A 227 10.08 7.93 16.75
C VAL A 227 10.84 7.75 18.06
N ASP A 228 11.84 8.61 18.34
CA ASP A 228 12.46 8.73 19.64
C ASP A 228 11.50 9.51 20.57
N GLU A 229 10.86 8.81 21.47
CA GLU A 229 9.86 9.39 22.39
C GLU A 229 10.46 10.39 23.38
N ASN A 230 11.78 10.37 23.59
CA ASN A 230 12.45 11.27 24.52
C ASN A 230 12.82 12.61 23.88
N THR A 231 13.21 12.60 22.60
CA THR A 231 13.70 13.78 21.90
C THR A 231 12.73 14.31 20.86
N GLY A 232 11.80 13.46 20.38
CA GLY A 232 10.94 13.74 19.24
C GLY A 232 11.64 13.59 17.89
N ASP A 233 12.89 13.13 17.86
CA ASP A 233 13.59 12.82 16.62
C ASP A 233 12.94 11.63 15.91
N ILE A 234 12.89 11.68 14.58
CA ILE A 234 12.28 10.62 13.76
C ILE A 234 13.37 10.01 12.89
N TYR A 235 13.41 8.69 12.84
CA TYR A 235 14.33 7.93 12.01
C TYR A 235 13.56 7.12 10.98
N VAL A 236 13.96 7.18 9.72
CA VAL A 236 13.46 6.31 8.66
C VAL A 236 14.60 5.46 8.15
N ALA A 237 14.40 4.16 8.17
CA ALA A 237 15.37 3.16 7.72
C ALA A 237 14.91 2.53 6.40
N GLY A 238 15.88 2.12 5.58
CA GLY A 238 15.64 1.46 4.31
C GLY A 238 16.83 0.62 3.86
N LEU A 239 16.53 -0.30 2.97
CA LEU A 239 17.51 -1.14 2.28
C LEU A 239 17.81 -0.57 0.92
N TRP A 240 19.03 -0.09 0.70
CA TRP A 240 19.50 0.39 -0.60
C TRP A 240 20.23 -0.70 -1.36
N MET A 241 19.93 -0.77 -2.63
CA MET A 241 20.59 -1.64 -3.58
C MET A 241 21.18 -0.87 -4.74
N HIS A 242 22.47 -1.12 -5.00
CA HIS A 242 23.20 -0.53 -6.10
C HIS A 242 23.46 -1.55 -7.20
N GLY A 243 22.84 -1.35 -8.36
CA GLY A 243 23.06 -2.18 -9.53
C GLY A 243 22.39 -3.53 -9.49
N VAL A 244 22.91 -4.47 -10.24
CA VAL A 244 22.36 -5.82 -10.39
C VAL A 244 23.48 -6.85 -10.27
N LEU A 245 23.26 -7.88 -9.47
CA LEU A 245 24.12 -9.07 -9.40
C LEU A 245 23.51 -10.18 -10.26
N ASP A 246 24.34 -10.95 -10.92
CA ASP A 246 23.93 -12.16 -11.62
C ASP A 246 23.57 -13.24 -10.58
N GLY A 247 22.30 -13.70 -10.59
CA GLY A 247 21.77 -14.65 -9.59
C GLY A 247 22.46 -16.02 -9.62
N LYS A 248 23.07 -16.42 -10.74
CA LYS A 248 23.78 -17.70 -10.87
C LYS A 248 25.21 -17.60 -10.38
N THR A 249 25.91 -16.54 -10.76
CA THR A 249 27.35 -16.38 -10.49
C THR A 249 27.63 -15.53 -9.26
N GLY A 250 26.68 -14.70 -8.80
CA GLY A 250 26.86 -13.70 -7.73
C GLY A 250 27.85 -12.60 -8.12
N LYS A 251 28.09 -12.41 -9.42
CA LYS A 251 28.99 -11.37 -9.92
C LYS A 251 28.21 -10.13 -10.32
N TRP A 252 28.87 -8.99 -10.16
CA TRP A 252 28.36 -7.72 -10.64
C TRP A 252 28.11 -7.71 -12.15
N VAL A 253 26.95 -7.28 -12.57
CA VAL A 253 26.61 -7.07 -13.99
C VAL A 253 27.09 -5.68 -14.39
N SER A 254 28.07 -5.63 -15.30
CA SER A 254 28.61 -4.37 -15.84
C SER A 254 27.83 -3.86 -17.07
N GLY A 255 28.07 -2.60 -17.44
CA GLY A 255 27.54 -2.02 -18.68
C GLY A 255 26.04 -1.75 -18.69
N MET A 256 25.40 -1.68 -17.53
CA MET A 256 23.97 -1.32 -17.43
C MET A 256 23.77 0.17 -17.69
N THR A 257 22.72 0.49 -18.44
CA THR A 257 22.29 1.83 -18.80
C THR A 257 20.81 2.02 -18.43
N LYS A 258 20.29 3.23 -18.64
CA LYS A 258 18.86 3.52 -18.46
C LYS A 258 17.95 2.61 -19.31
N ASP A 259 18.43 2.12 -20.45
CA ASP A 259 17.67 1.29 -21.38
C ASP A 259 17.83 -0.22 -21.11
N SER A 260 18.69 -0.61 -20.17
CA SER A 260 18.85 -2.01 -19.79
C SER A 260 17.59 -2.52 -19.07
N THR A 261 17.18 -3.75 -19.39
CA THR A 261 15.96 -4.39 -18.87
C THR A 261 16.24 -5.57 -17.94
N ARG A 262 17.50 -5.76 -17.56
CA ARG A 262 17.87 -6.83 -16.62
C ARG A 262 17.46 -6.47 -15.21
N TRP A 263 16.70 -7.38 -14.60
CA TRP A 263 16.27 -7.29 -13.21
C TRP A 263 16.48 -8.64 -12.55
N ILE A 264 17.33 -8.70 -11.54
CA ILE A 264 17.54 -9.89 -10.73
C ILE A 264 17.06 -9.58 -9.33
N HIS A 265 16.09 -10.36 -8.86
CA HIS A 265 15.58 -10.24 -7.51
C HIS A 265 16.66 -10.66 -6.52
N GLN A 266 17.10 -9.72 -5.70
CA GLN A 266 18.30 -9.87 -4.88
C GLN A 266 18.07 -10.60 -3.56
N TRP A 267 16.84 -10.90 -3.23
CA TRP A 267 16.49 -11.71 -2.07
C TRP A 267 16.70 -13.21 -2.28
N ARG A 268 16.87 -13.64 -3.50
CA ARG A 268 16.96 -15.05 -3.88
C ARG A 268 18.36 -15.38 -4.37
N GLU A 269 18.75 -16.62 -4.11
CA GLU A 269 20.02 -17.17 -4.56
C GLU A 269 21.21 -16.30 -4.10
N LYS A 270 22.02 -15.84 -5.05
CA LYS A 270 23.22 -15.04 -4.78
C LYS A 270 23.00 -13.53 -4.98
N GLY A 271 21.79 -13.03 -4.75
CA GLY A 271 21.45 -11.64 -4.99
C GLY A 271 22.23 -10.65 -4.13
N SER A 272 22.21 -10.80 -2.79
CA SER A 272 23.06 -10.06 -1.87
C SER A 272 24.15 -11.00 -1.33
N GLN A 273 25.39 -10.52 -1.21
CA GLN A 273 26.57 -11.33 -0.90
C GLN A 273 27.19 -10.97 0.45
N PRO A 274 28.00 -11.85 1.06
CA PRO A 274 28.86 -11.49 2.19
C PRO A 274 29.75 -10.29 1.90
N GLY A 275 30.22 -9.62 2.94
CA GLY A 275 31.03 -8.42 2.83
C GLY A 275 30.26 -7.14 3.19
N PHE A 276 30.85 -6.00 2.87
CA PHE A 276 30.29 -4.66 3.16
C PHE A 276 30.26 -3.76 1.92
N GLY A 277 30.78 -4.22 0.80
CA GLY A 277 30.87 -3.45 -0.42
C GLY A 277 29.48 -3.16 -1.01
N ILE A 278 29.32 -1.94 -1.54
CA ILE A 278 28.03 -1.51 -2.13
C ILE A 278 27.65 -2.40 -3.32
N LYS A 279 28.64 -2.90 -4.07
CA LYS A 279 28.42 -3.76 -5.23
C LYS A 279 28.12 -5.23 -4.88
N GLU A 280 28.48 -5.66 -3.68
CA GLU A 280 28.32 -7.07 -3.28
C GLU A 280 27.05 -7.28 -2.45
N THR A 281 26.70 -6.31 -1.60
CA THR A 281 25.65 -6.51 -0.60
C THR A 281 24.76 -5.28 -0.49
N CYS A 282 23.51 -5.53 -0.15
CA CYS A 282 22.54 -4.48 0.18
C CYS A 282 23.04 -3.63 1.35
N GLN A 283 22.71 -2.34 1.33
CA GLN A 283 23.17 -1.37 2.31
C GLN A 283 22.01 -0.93 3.20
N PHE A 284 22.24 -0.86 4.49
CA PHE A 284 21.29 -0.38 5.48
C PHE A 284 21.47 1.14 5.67
N LEU A 285 20.47 1.91 5.22
CA LEU A 285 20.45 3.38 5.32
C LEU A 285 19.51 3.83 6.41
N ILE A 286 19.85 4.95 7.08
CA ILE A 286 18.97 5.67 8.01
C ILE A 286 19.01 7.16 7.69
N ALA A 287 17.83 7.76 7.50
CA ALA A 287 17.63 9.21 7.50
C ALA A 287 17.04 9.64 8.84
N LYS A 288 17.36 10.88 9.27
CA LYS A 288 16.89 11.48 10.53
C LYS A 288 16.21 12.81 10.27
N SER A 289 15.05 13.03 10.90
CA SER A 289 14.39 14.32 11.03
C SER A 289 14.41 14.77 12.48
N THR A 290 14.59 16.09 12.71
CA THR A 290 14.52 16.74 14.03
C THR A 290 13.43 17.80 14.12
N ASP A 291 12.57 17.88 13.10
CA ASP A 291 11.53 18.88 12.92
C ASP A 291 10.15 18.27 12.64
N ASP A 292 9.88 17.15 13.26
CA ASP A 292 8.59 16.45 13.15
C ASP A 292 8.33 15.87 11.73
N GLY A 293 9.39 15.43 11.04
CA GLY A 293 9.31 14.84 9.71
C GLY A 293 9.06 15.85 8.59
N GLN A 294 9.31 17.16 8.83
CA GLN A 294 9.17 18.17 7.80
C GLN A 294 10.38 18.20 6.85
N THR A 295 11.59 18.03 7.41
CA THR A 295 12.82 17.90 6.62
C THR A 295 13.68 16.73 7.10
N TRP A 296 14.54 16.22 6.22
CA TRP A 296 15.35 15.05 6.45
C TRP A 296 16.83 15.33 6.21
N LYS A 297 17.67 14.84 7.11
CA LYS A 297 19.13 14.88 6.95
C LYS A 297 19.55 13.85 5.91
N THR A 298 20.72 14.09 5.29
CA THR A 298 21.35 13.14 4.37
C THR A 298 21.42 11.74 5.02
N PRO A 299 21.00 10.68 4.32
CA PRO A 299 21.02 9.33 4.83
C PRO A 299 22.43 8.88 5.24
N VAL A 300 22.52 8.15 6.36
CA VAL A 300 23.75 7.52 6.86
C VAL A 300 23.69 6.04 6.56
N ASN A 301 24.77 5.49 6.01
CA ASN A 301 24.94 4.06 5.78
C ASN A 301 25.51 3.38 7.02
N ILE A 302 24.70 2.58 7.68
CA ILE A 302 25.08 1.87 8.93
C ILE A 302 25.47 0.40 8.71
N THR A 303 25.57 -0.06 7.47
CA THR A 303 25.87 -1.46 7.13
C THR A 303 27.10 -1.99 7.87
N LYS A 304 28.21 -1.22 7.90
CA LYS A 304 29.45 -1.65 8.57
C LYS A 304 29.35 -1.70 10.09
N GLN A 305 28.40 -0.99 10.69
CA GLN A 305 28.18 -1.01 12.14
C GLN A 305 27.35 -2.22 12.57
N THR A 306 26.47 -2.71 11.72
CA THR A 306 25.39 -3.63 12.10
C THR A 306 25.49 -5.00 11.45
N LYS A 307 25.84 -5.09 10.19
CA LYS A 307 25.96 -6.35 9.45
C LYS A 307 27.25 -7.07 9.83
N ARG A 308 27.21 -8.40 10.06
CA ARG A 308 28.41 -9.23 10.13
C ARG A 308 28.95 -9.51 8.73
N LYS A 309 30.27 -9.60 8.60
CA LYS A 309 30.94 -9.77 7.31
C LYS A 309 30.48 -11.02 6.55
N GLU A 310 30.23 -12.09 7.27
CA GLU A 310 29.82 -13.38 6.74
C GLU A 310 28.33 -13.46 6.35
N TRP A 311 27.49 -12.52 6.82
CA TRP A 311 26.09 -12.49 6.44
C TRP A 311 25.89 -12.03 5.01
N TRP A 312 24.95 -12.64 4.31
CA TRP A 312 24.61 -12.27 2.94
C TRP A 312 23.79 -10.98 2.87
N LEU A 313 22.83 -10.86 3.77
CA LEU A 313 21.90 -9.74 3.83
C LEU A 313 21.77 -9.24 5.25
N TYR A 314 21.62 -7.95 5.43
CA TYR A 314 21.15 -7.33 6.65
C TYR A 314 20.40 -6.04 6.34
N ALA A 315 19.15 -5.94 6.81
CA ALA A 315 18.24 -4.87 6.44
C ALA A 315 17.24 -4.56 7.56
N PRO A 316 16.59 -3.39 7.58
CA PRO A 316 15.43 -3.19 8.41
C PRO A 316 14.33 -4.20 8.00
N ALA A 317 13.54 -4.65 8.96
CA ALA A 317 12.26 -5.28 8.65
C ALA A 317 11.21 -4.17 8.44
N PRO A 318 10.25 -4.34 7.51
CA PRO A 318 9.24 -3.33 7.25
C PRO A 318 8.38 -2.96 8.46
N GLY A 319 7.84 -1.73 8.48
CA GLY A 319 6.88 -1.27 9.47
C GLY A 319 7.42 -0.16 10.38
N HIS A 320 7.49 -0.41 11.68
CA HIS A 320 7.97 0.59 12.63
C HIS A 320 8.87 -0.01 13.71
N GLY A 321 9.82 0.82 14.20
CA GLY A 321 10.62 0.59 15.40
C GLY A 321 9.95 1.16 16.63
N ILE A 322 10.63 1.04 17.78
CA ILE A 322 10.15 1.50 19.08
C ILE A 322 11.28 2.17 19.87
N THR A 323 10.91 3.03 20.81
CA THR A 323 11.76 3.50 21.88
C THR A 323 11.46 2.70 23.15
N LEU A 324 12.49 2.08 23.76
CA LEU A 324 12.33 1.37 25.02
C LEU A 324 12.27 2.37 26.20
N GLN A 325 11.83 1.92 27.38
CA GLN A 325 11.70 2.75 28.58
C GLN A 325 13.03 3.39 29.02
N ASP A 326 14.18 2.74 28.73
CA ASP A 326 15.50 3.28 29.00
C ASP A 326 16.05 4.23 27.94
N GLY A 327 15.22 4.58 26.93
CA GLY A 327 15.58 5.43 25.81
C GLY A 327 16.31 4.70 24.67
N THR A 328 16.47 3.39 24.75
CA THR A 328 17.07 2.62 23.65
C THR A 328 16.15 2.64 22.43
N LEU A 329 16.69 3.07 21.29
CA LEU A 329 16.01 3.02 20.00
C LEU A 329 16.17 1.63 19.39
N VAL A 330 15.09 1.02 18.90
CA VAL A 330 15.11 -0.35 18.38
C VAL A 330 14.38 -0.43 17.06
N PHE A 331 15.08 -0.90 16.02
CA PHE A 331 14.49 -1.34 14.76
C PHE A 331 14.38 -2.88 14.74
N PRO A 332 13.24 -3.45 14.36
CA PRO A 332 13.20 -4.83 13.92
C PRO A 332 14.00 -4.97 12.64
N THR A 333 14.77 -6.05 12.54
CA THR A 333 15.67 -6.29 11.41
C THR A 333 15.61 -7.73 10.94
N GLN A 334 16.04 -7.94 9.72
CA GLN A 334 16.09 -9.22 9.04
C GLN A 334 17.43 -9.42 8.34
N GLY A 335 17.78 -10.67 8.11
CA GLY A 335 19.03 -10.98 7.42
C GLY A 335 19.08 -12.38 6.85
N ARG A 336 20.20 -12.67 6.21
CA ARG A 336 20.59 -14.01 5.81
C ARG A 336 21.98 -14.30 6.39
N ASP A 337 22.11 -15.44 7.04
CA ASP A 337 23.37 -15.87 7.69
C ASP A 337 24.46 -16.25 6.68
N LYS A 338 25.57 -16.82 7.18
CA LYS A 338 26.70 -17.28 6.37
C LYS A 338 26.35 -18.38 5.36
N ASP A 339 25.29 -19.13 5.62
CA ASP A 339 24.80 -20.23 4.78
C ASP A 339 23.62 -19.78 3.89
N GLY A 340 23.21 -18.50 3.99
CA GLY A 340 22.09 -17.92 3.24
C GLY A 340 20.72 -18.17 3.87
N HIS A 341 20.64 -18.75 5.06
CA HIS A 341 19.38 -18.98 5.76
C HIS A 341 18.81 -17.67 6.33
N PRO A 342 17.50 -17.43 6.19
CA PRO A 342 16.86 -16.24 6.73
C PRO A 342 16.87 -16.26 8.26
N PHE A 343 16.98 -15.07 8.85
CA PHE A 343 16.84 -14.86 10.29
C PHE A 343 16.19 -13.51 10.58
N SER A 344 15.63 -13.39 11.79
CA SER A 344 15.14 -12.14 12.36
C SER A 344 15.93 -11.78 13.60
N ASN A 345 16.14 -10.48 13.82
CA ASN A 345 16.75 -9.94 15.03
C ASN A 345 16.37 -8.45 15.22
N ILE A 346 17.13 -7.72 16.03
CA ILE A 346 16.96 -6.27 16.20
C ILE A 346 18.28 -5.53 15.96
N THR A 347 18.16 -4.28 15.51
CA THR A 347 19.24 -3.28 15.53
C THR A 347 18.85 -2.17 16.50
N TRP A 348 19.75 -1.78 17.39
CA TRP A 348 19.46 -0.84 18.45
C TRP A 348 20.55 0.22 18.61
N SER A 349 20.17 1.37 19.20
CA SER A 349 21.06 2.48 19.58
C SER A 349 20.72 2.98 20.98
N LYS A 350 21.75 3.25 21.79
CA LYS A 350 21.63 3.85 23.14
C LYS A 350 22.10 5.30 23.21
N ASP A 351 22.50 5.88 22.10
CA ASP A 351 23.14 7.19 22.04
C ASP A 351 22.43 8.17 21.06
N GLY A 352 21.12 8.00 20.90
CA GLY A 352 20.31 8.85 20.02
C GLY A 352 20.64 8.66 18.55
N GLY A 353 20.87 7.43 18.13
CA GLY A 353 21.09 7.05 16.73
C GLY A 353 22.47 7.42 16.17
N LYS A 354 23.45 7.73 17.02
CA LYS A 354 24.84 7.98 16.57
C LYS A 354 25.54 6.68 16.21
N ASN A 355 25.37 5.65 17.05
CA ASN A 355 25.90 4.32 16.83
C ASN A 355 24.79 3.28 16.91
N TRP A 356 24.88 2.27 16.03
CA TRP A 356 23.91 1.19 15.93
C TRP A 356 24.57 -0.17 16.09
N THR A 357 23.91 -1.08 16.76
CA THR A 357 24.40 -2.43 17.03
C THR A 357 23.34 -3.45 16.67
N ALA A 358 23.73 -4.52 15.97
CA ALA A 358 22.85 -5.65 15.71
C ALA A 358 22.94 -6.68 16.85
N SER A 359 21.79 -7.23 17.23
CA SER A 359 21.75 -8.38 18.12
C SER A 359 22.20 -9.68 17.42
N ASN A 360 22.32 -10.77 18.18
CA ASN A 360 22.38 -12.10 17.60
C ASN A 360 21.05 -12.43 16.91
N PRO A 361 21.03 -13.32 15.90
CA PRO A 361 19.79 -13.86 15.35
C PRO A 361 18.92 -14.45 16.46
N ALA A 362 17.64 -14.04 16.49
CA ALA A 362 16.66 -14.53 17.47
C ALA A 362 15.90 -15.76 16.93
N PHE A 363 15.60 -15.74 15.62
CA PHE A 363 14.95 -16.83 14.91
C PHE A 363 15.76 -17.16 13.67
N THR A 364 16.01 -18.44 13.45
CA THR A 364 16.73 -18.97 12.30
C THR A 364 15.90 -20.06 11.64
N ASN A 365 16.03 -20.23 10.33
CA ASN A 365 15.29 -21.23 9.55
C ASN A 365 13.75 -21.06 9.56
N VAL A 366 13.28 -19.81 9.46
CA VAL A 366 11.85 -19.50 9.38
C VAL A 366 11.37 -19.51 7.92
#